data_26af9b33198b7faad9bbdcaed4ca3356
#
_entry.id   26af9b33198b7faad9bbdcaed4ca3356
#
_cell.length_a   1.000
_cell.length_b   1.000
_cell.length_c   1.000
_cell.angle_alpha   90.00
_cell.angle_beta   90.00
_cell.angle_gamma   90.00
#
_symmetry.space_group_name_H-M   'P 1'
#
loop_
_entity.id
_entity.type
_entity.pdbx_description
1 polymer ?
#
loop_
_entity_poly.entity_id
_entity_poly.type
_entity_poly.pdbx_seq_one_letter_code
_entity_poly.pdbx_strand_id
1 'polypeptide(L)'
;MSITSLPAEGQHAPKRTGLYRGWPIAVIASLASGLTIGMSGYAYGVFVDPLEEEFGWSRTELNFSLTISVISLLIGPFVGRWIDRFGSRPVMVVSLAFVAVGFVMYSSMTELWHFYVASFLLFLGMPGATMLPSGRLISIWFAGTRGRMMGIVTAGNNGGGLSMVALSTFVVSAAGWRAGYITFAVMIVFIGILVAL
;
A
#
# COMPACT_ATOMS: atom_id res chain seq x y z
N MET A 1 -9.34 48.02 43.84
CA MET A 1 -9.11 47.63 42.46
C MET A 1 -9.25 46.10 42.40
N SER A 2 -10.45 45.64 42.07
CA SER A 2 -10.90 44.26 42.25
C SER A 2 -10.58 43.48 40.95
N ILE A 3 -9.70 42.49 41.04
CA ILE A 3 -9.39 41.62 39.91
C ILE A 3 -10.46 40.51 39.86
N THR A 4 -11.42 40.68 38.96
CA THR A 4 -12.46 39.68 38.68
C THR A 4 -11.80 38.47 38.05
N SER A 5 -11.77 37.35 38.78
CA SER A 5 -11.37 36.03 38.27
C SER A 5 -12.38 35.55 37.26
N LEU A 6 -11.97 35.43 36.00
CA LEU A 6 -12.73 34.75 34.97
C LEU A 6 -12.84 33.26 35.32
N PRO A 7 -14.03 32.66 35.24
CA PRO A 7 -14.16 31.22 35.44
C PRO A 7 -13.45 30.48 34.28
N ALA A 8 -12.59 29.56 34.63
CA ALA A 8 -12.02 28.59 33.69
C ALA A 8 -13.16 27.75 33.12
N GLU A 9 -13.67 28.09 31.94
CA GLU A 9 -14.52 27.26 31.16
C GLU A 9 -13.75 26.02 30.77
N GLY A 10 -13.95 24.95 31.55
CA GLY A 10 -13.51 23.62 31.18
C GLY A 10 -14.19 23.23 29.88
N GLN A 11 -13.48 23.40 28.76
CA GLN A 11 -13.87 22.83 27.49
C GLN A 11 -13.89 21.32 27.64
N HIS A 12 -15.04 20.80 28.03
CA HIS A 12 -15.35 19.39 27.87
C HIS A 12 -15.34 19.08 26.38
N ALA A 13 -14.16 18.71 25.88
CA ALA A 13 -14.06 18.07 24.56
C ALA A 13 -15.05 16.89 24.55
N PRO A 14 -16.00 16.83 23.61
CA PRO A 14 -16.96 15.75 23.56
C PRO A 14 -16.19 14.44 23.49
N LYS A 15 -16.39 13.56 24.47
CA LYS A 15 -15.94 12.16 24.42
C LYS A 15 -16.59 11.52 23.22
N ARG A 16 -15.91 11.54 22.06
CA ARG A 16 -16.35 10.83 20.89
C ARG A 16 -16.24 9.34 21.17
N THR A 17 -17.37 8.71 21.48
CA THR A 17 -17.57 7.26 21.57
C THR A 17 -17.38 6.56 20.21
N GLY A 18 -16.64 7.18 19.29
CA GLY A 18 -16.38 6.71 17.93
C GLY A 18 -15.16 5.77 17.78
N LEU A 19 -14.53 5.34 18.88
CA LEU A 19 -13.37 4.44 18.80
C LEU A 19 -13.68 3.11 18.10
N TYR A 20 -14.93 2.66 18.15
CA TYR A 20 -15.32 1.34 17.65
C TYR A 20 -15.38 1.23 16.12
N ARG A 21 -15.71 2.29 15.39
CA ARG A 21 -15.79 2.27 13.90
C ARG A 21 -14.46 2.57 13.21
N GLY A 22 -13.56 3.27 13.85
CA GLY A 22 -12.25 3.62 13.27
C GLY A 22 -11.25 2.45 13.23
N TRP A 23 -11.36 1.50 14.16
CA TRP A 23 -10.44 0.38 14.26
C TRP A 23 -10.47 -0.57 13.04
N PRO A 24 -11.65 -1.06 12.57
CA PRO A 24 -11.69 -1.92 11.38
C PRO A 24 -11.10 -1.21 10.15
N ILE A 25 -11.41 0.07 9.98
CA ILE A 25 -10.89 0.87 8.85
C ILE A 25 -9.37 0.99 8.93
N ALA A 26 -8.82 1.29 10.11
CA ALA A 26 -7.38 1.38 10.30
C ALA A 26 -6.66 0.04 10.06
N VAL A 27 -7.25 -1.07 10.52
CA VAL A 27 -6.71 -2.42 10.31
C VAL A 27 -6.71 -2.79 8.82
N ILE A 28 -7.83 -2.60 8.11
CA ILE A 28 -7.93 -2.89 6.68
C ILE A 28 -6.95 -2.03 5.88
N ALA A 29 -6.86 -0.74 6.17
CA ALA A 29 -5.91 0.16 5.51
C ALA A 29 -4.45 -0.22 5.79
N SER A 30 -4.13 -0.66 7.01
CA SER A 30 -2.80 -1.15 7.37
C SER A 30 -2.45 -2.45 6.67
N LEU A 31 -3.38 -3.39 6.61
CA LEU A 31 -3.21 -4.64 5.87
C LEU A 31 -3.02 -4.38 4.38
N ALA A 32 -3.86 -3.54 3.77
CA ALA A 32 -3.74 -3.16 2.37
C ALA A 32 -2.36 -2.54 2.07
N SER A 33 -1.94 -1.58 2.89
CA SER A 33 -0.63 -0.93 2.76
C SER A 33 0.52 -1.92 2.95
N GLY A 34 0.48 -2.72 4.02
CA GLY A 34 1.53 -3.67 4.37
C GLY A 34 1.71 -4.77 3.32
N LEU A 35 0.62 -5.34 2.85
CA LEU A 35 0.64 -6.37 1.81
C LEU A 35 1.10 -5.78 0.47
N THR A 36 0.61 -4.61 0.08
CA THR A 36 1.03 -3.97 -1.18
C THR A 36 2.53 -3.64 -1.17
N ILE A 37 3.05 -3.07 -0.07
CA ILE A 37 4.49 -2.80 0.08
C ILE A 37 5.29 -4.11 0.12
N GLY A 38 4.77 -5.13 0.81
CA GLY A 38 5.38 -6.44 0.91
C GLY A 38 5.57 -7.11 -0.45
N MET A 39 4.52 -7.11 -1.28
CA MET A 39 4.52 -7.69 -2.61
C MET A 39 5.42 -6.93 -3.59
N SER A 40 5.38 -5.60 -3.56
CA SER A 40 6.05 -4.76 -4.56
C SER A 40 7.51 -4.48 -4.23
N GLY A 41 7.88 -4.45 -2.94
CA GLY A 41 9.23 -4.10 -2.50
C GLY A 41 9.98 -5.28 -1.90
N TYR A 42 9.46 -5.85 -0.81
CA TYR A 42 10.19 -6.89 -0.07
C TYR A 42 10.30 -8.20 -0.83
N ALA A 43 9.22 -8.64 -1.50
CA ALA A 43 9.20 -9.89 -2.25
C ALA A 43 9.89 -9.80 -3.62
N TYR A 44 10.23 -8.60 -4.09
CA TYR A 44 10.85 -8.38 -5.40
C TYR A 44 12.08 -9.27 -5.63
N GLY A 45 12.97 -9.36 -4.64
CA GLY A 45 14.20 -10.15 -4.73
C GLY A 45 13.98 -11.64 -5.00
N VAL A 46 12.84 -12.20 -4.60
CA VAL A 46 12.51 -13.63 -4.81
C VAL A 46 12.25 -13.93 -6.29
N PHE A 47 11.86 -12.92 -7.07
CA PHE A 47 11.54 -13.08 -8.49
C PHE A 47 12.73 -12.83 -9.41
N VAL A 48 13.80 -12.22 -8.92
CA VAL A 48 14.97 -11.85 -9.74
C VAL A 48 15.63 -13.07 -10.34
N ASP A 49 16.00 -14.06 -9.53
CA ASP A 49 16.71 -15.26 -10.00
C ASP A 49 15.88 -16.08 -11.01
N PRO A 50 14.58 -16.38 -10.78
CA PRO A 50 13.76 -17.06 -11.78
C PRO A 50 13.61 -16.32 -13.12
N LEU A 51 13.61 -14.98 -13.08
CA LEU A 51 13.51 -14.16 -14.29
C LEU A 51 14.84 -14.11 -15.06
N GLU A 52 15.99 -14.04 -14.35
CA GLU A 52 17.32 -14.21 -14.96
C GLU A 52 17.44 -15.56 -15.65
N GLU A 53 17.02 -16.64 -14.99
CA GLU A 53 17.12 -18.00 -15.54
C GLU A 53 16.24 -18.21 -16.77
N GLU A 54 15.00 -17.68 -16.78
CA GLU A 54 14.04 -17.93 -17.88
C GLU A 54 14.29 -17.03 -19.10
N PHE A 55 14.57 -15.73 -18.86
CA PHE A 55 14.66 -14.74 -19.94
C PHE A 55 16.09 -14.30 -20.27
N GLY A 56 17.08 -14.63 -19.43
CA GLY A 56 18.45 -14.18 -19.59
C GLY A 56 18.65 -12.69 -19.35
N TRP A 57 17.69 -12.02 -18.70
CA TRP A 57 17.80 -10.59 -18.39
C TRP A 57 18.81 -10.36 -17.28
N SER A 58 19.61 -9.32 -17.43
CA SER A 58 20.59 -8.95 -16.40
C SER A 58 19.90 -8.34 -15.17
N ARG A 59 20.53 -8.48 -14.01
CA ARG A 59 20.07 -7.81 -12.76
C ARG A 59 19.96 -6.31 -12.92
N THR A 60 20.78 -5.70 -13.76
CA THR A 60 20.74 -4.27 -14.04
C THR A 60 19.44 -3.90 -14.77
N GLU A 61 19.04 -4.67 -15.77
CA GLU A 61 17.79 -4.47 -16.50
C GLU A 61 16.58 -4.67 -15.59
N LEU A 62 16.58 -5.71 -14.76
CA LEU A 62 15.52 -5.95 -13.77
C LEU A 62 15.45 -4.78 -12.77
N ASN A 63 16.57 -4.38 -12.19
CA ASN A 63 16.62 -3.30 -11.21
C ASN A 63 16.29 -1.92 -11.81
N PHE A 64 16.40 -1.73 -13.12
CA PHE A 64 15.94 -0.52 -13.79
C PHE A 64 14.45 -0.26 -13.56
N SER A 65 13.65 -1.32 -13.39
CA SER A 65 12.25 -1.21 -13.02
C SER A 65 12.03 -0.44 -11.70
N LEU A 66 12.95 -0.55 -10.75
CA LEU A 66 12.89 0.19 -9.50
C LEU A 66 13.10 1.70 -9.72
N THR A 67 13.81 2.10 -10.77
CA THR A 67 13.94 3.51 -11.16
C THR A 67 12.58 4.08 -11.61
N ILE A 68 11.72 3.25 -12.20
CA ILE A 68 10.35 3.63 -12.57
C ILE A 68 9.53 4.02 -11.33
N SER A 69 9.90 3.54 -10.13
CA SER A 69 9.24 3.91 -8.88
C SER A 69 9.24 5.43 -8.59
N VAL A 70 10.15 6.19 -9.21
CA VAL A 70 10.16 7.66 -9.16
C VAL A 70 8.82 8.25 -9.61
N ILE A 71 8.06 7.57 -10.48
CA ILE A 71 6.71 8.00 -10.88
C ILE A 71 5.76 8.11 -9.67
N SER A 72 5.92 7.24 -8.68
CA SER A 72 5.14 7.30 -7.43
C SER A 72 5.35 8.61 -6.69
N LEU A 73 6.59 9.12 -6.68
CA LEU A 73 6.92 10.39 -6.04
C LEU A 73 6.27 11.57 -6.80
N LEU A 74 6.32 11.55 -8.13
CA LEU A 74 5.75 12.59 -8.97
C LEU A 74 4.22 12.62 -8.91
N ILE A 75 3.58 11.46 -8.81
CA ILE A 75 2.12 11.33 -8.74
C ILE A 75 1.58 11.57 -7.33
N GLY A 76 2.38 11.37 -6.29
CA GLY A 76 1.96 11.53 -4.90
C GLY A 76 1.16 12.78 -4.60
N PRO A 77 1.58 14.00 -5.01
CA PRO A 77 0.83 15.23 -4.81
C PRO A 77 -0.56 15.25 -5.48
N PHE A 78 -0.70 14.63 -6.65
CA PHE A 78 -1.98 14.53 -7.36
C PHE A 78 -2.92 13.56 -6.66
N VAL A 79 -2.39 12.42 -6.24
CA VAL A 79 -3.14 11.43 -5.44
C VAL A 79 -3.61 12.07 -4.13
N GLY A 80 -2.77 12.86 -3.46
CA GLY A 80 -3.15 13.62 -2.27
C GLY A 80 -4.36 14.52 -2.52
N ARG A 81 -4.36 15.31 -3.61
CA ARG A 81 -5.48 16.16 -4.01
C ARG A 81 -6.74 15.36 -4.33
N TRP A 82 -6.60 14.19 -4.98
CA TRP A 82 -7.74 13.31 -5.25
C TRP A 82 -8.32 12.73 -3.96
N ILE A 83 -7.48 12.35 -3.01
CA ILE A 83 -7.93 11.92 -1.70
C ILE A 83 -8.68 13.05 -0.99
N ASP A 84 -8.22 14.30 -1.10
CA ASP A 84 -8.90 15.46 -0.51
C ASP A 84 -10.26 15.74 -1.15
N ARG A 85 -10.37 15.55 -2.45
CA ARG A 85 -11.60 15.83 -3.19
C ARG A 85 -12.62 14.70 -3.15
N PHE A 86 -12.19 13.47 -3.30
CA PHE A 86 -13.08 12.30 -3.46
C PHE A 86 -13.12 11.40 -2.22
N GLY A 87 -12.22 11.62 -1.27
CA GLY A 87 -12.05 10.75 -0.09
C GLY A 87 -11.03 9.64 -0.32
N SER A 88 -10.61 9.01 0.79
CA SER A 88 -9.56 7.97 0.76
C SER A 88 -10.03 6.67 0.09
N ARG A 89 -11.29 6.28 0.28
CA ARG A 89 -11.83 4.99 -0.15
C ARG A 89 -11.81 4.79 -1.67
N PRO A 90 -12.46 5.65 -2.51
CA PRO A 90 -12.47 5.46 -3.96
C PRO A 90 -11.06 5.56 -4.57
N VAL A 91 -10.22 6.47 -4.07
CA VAL A 91 -8.85 6.61 -4.55
C VAL A 91 -8.05 5.33 -4.26
N MET A 92 -8.21 4.75 -3.07
CA MET A 92 -7.56 3.51 -2.68
C MET A 92 -7.97 2.33 -3.56
N VAL A 93 -9.27 2.19 -3.85
CA VAL A 93 -9.80 1.12 -4.73
C VAL A 93 -9.24 1.24 -6.14
N VAL A 94 -9.26 2.44 -6.73
CA VAL A 94 -8.68 2.68 -8.07
C VAL A 94 -7.18 2.39 -8.07
N SER A 95 -6.47 2.82 -7.05
CA SER A 95 -5.03 2.59 -6.92
C SER A 95 -4.69 1.09 -6.77
N LEU A 96 -5.46 0.35 -5.98
CA LEU A 96 -5.31 -1.11 -5.86
C LEU A 96 -5.63 -1.81 -7.19
N ALA A 97 -6.59 -1.30 -7.99
CA ALA A 97 -6.85 -1.84 -9.32
C ALA A 97 -5.64 -1.68 -10.25
N PHE A 98 -4.95 -0.52 -10.24
CA PHE A 98 -3.70 -0.34 -10.99
C PHE A 98 -2.61 -1.33 -10.54
N VAL A 99 -2.45 -1.53 -9.24
CA VAL A 99 -1.49 -2.49 -8.69
C VAL A 99 -1.85 -3.92 -9.11
N ALA A 100 -3.12 -4.31 -9.05
CA ALA A 100 -3.58 -5.63 -9.48
C ALA A 100 -3.32 -5.89 -10.97
N VAL A 101 -3.65 -4.92 -11.84
CA VAL A 101 -3.35 -4.99 -13.28
C VAL A 101 -1.85 -5.12 -13.51
N GLY A 102 -1.02 -4.38 -12.78
CA GLY A 102 0.44 -4.51 -12.84
C GLY A 102 0.90 -5.94 -12.55
N PHE A 103 0.39 -6.58 -11.50
CA PHE A 103 0.73 -7.97 -11.17
C PHE A 103 0.21 -8.98 -12.20
N VAL A 104 -0.98 -8.78 -12.76
CA VAL A 104 -1.47 -9.61 -13.87
C VAL A 104 -0.57 -9.49 -15.10
N MET A 105 -0.14 -8.28 -15.43
CA MET A 105 0.80 -8.07 -16.55
C MET A 105 2.16 -8.72 -16.27
N TYR A 106 2.67 -8.67 -15.04
CA TYR A 106 3.89 -9.40 -14.68
C TYR A 106 3.74 -10.90 -14.91
N SER A 107 2.59 -11.51 -14.60
CA SER A 107 2.39 -12.94 -14.80
C SER A 107 2.36 -13.38 -16.27
N SER A 108 2.02 -12.47 -17.17
CA SER A 108 1.89 -12.73 -18.63
C SER A 108 3.03 -12.15 -19.47
N MET A 109 4.07 -11.62 -18.83
CA MET A 109 5.19 -11.03 -19.57
C MET A 109 6.02 -12.06 -20.30
N THR A 110 6.49 -11.65 -21.47
CA THR A 110 7.38 -12.44 -22.35
C THR A 110 8.62 -11.66 -22.76
N GLU A 111 8.58 -10.33 -22.67
CA GLU A 111 9.65 -9.44 -23.06
C GLU A 111 9.91 -8.38 -21.99
N LEU A 112 11.11 -7.81 -21.99
CA LEU A 112 11.57 -6.85 -20.98
C LEU A 112 10.71 -5.57 -20.94
N TRP A 113 10.20 -5.11 -22.07
CA TRP A 113 9.34 -3.94 -22.09
C TRP A 113 7.98 -4.18 -21.42
N HIS A 114 7.43 -5.41 -21.47
CA HIS A 114 6.23 -5.78 -20.71
C HIS A 114 6.47 -5.61 -19.20
N PHE A 115 7.66 -6.03 -18.75
CA PHE A 115 8.08 -5.87 -17.35
C PHE A 115 8.11 -4.39 -16.93
N TYR A 116 8.64 -3.51 -17.78
CA TYR A 116 8.68 -2.07 -17.48
C TYR A 116 7.30 -1.42 -17.50
N VAL A 117 6.41 -1.80 -18.44
CA VAL A 117 5.03 -1.29 -18.45
C VAL A 117 4.25 -1.77 -17.22
N ALA A 118 4.41 -3.03 -16.85
CA ALA A 118 3.80 -3.56 -15.62
C ALA A 118 4.31 -2.82 -14.37
N SER A 119 5.63 -2.57 -14.30
CA SER A 119 6.25 -1.77 -13.23
C SER A 119 5.66 -0.35 -13.17
N PHE A 120 5.50 0.30 -14.32
CA PHE A 120 4.92 1.63 -14.42
C PHE A 120 3.50 1.66 -13.84
N LEU A 121 2.63 0.73 -14.25
CA LEU A 121 1.26 0.64 -13.74
C LEU A 121 1.21 0.37 -12.24
N LEU A 122 2.07 -0.53 -11.77
CA LEU A 122 2.18 -0.86 -10.36
C LEU A 122 2.57 0.38 -9.54
N PHE A 123 3.64 1.07 -9.94
CA PHE A 123 4.14 2.25 -9.22
C PHE A 123 3.23 3.47 -9.38
N LEU A 124 2.39 3.53 -10.42
CA LEU A 124 1.34 4.53 -10.57
C LEU A 124 0.26 4.36 -9.47
N GLY A 125 -0.09 3.13 -9.14
CA GLY A 125 -1.07 2.81 -8.10
C GLY A 125 -0.53 2.91 -6.67
N MET A 126 0.77 2.74 -6.47
CA MET A 126 1.39 2.65 -5.13
C MET A 126 1.04 3.79 -4.17
N PRO A 127 1.11 5.09 -4.54
CA PRO A 127 0.86 6.18 -3.60
C PRO A 127 -0.55 6.15 -3.00
N GLY A 128 -1.55 5.81 -3.80
CA GLY A 128 -2.93 5.75 -3.35
C GLY A 128 -3.33 4.41 -2.70
N ALA A 129 -2.53 3.36 -2.87
CA ALA A 129 -2.76 2.06 -2.25
C ALA A 129 -2.10 1.93 -0.87
N THR A 130 -1.15 2.82 -0.50
CA THR A 130 -0.29 2.64 0.66
C THR A 130 -0.44 3.75 1.71
N MET A 131 0.63 4.51 1.97
CA MET A 131 0.73 5.41 3.12
C MET A 131 -0.20 6.63 3.08
N LEU A 132 -0.52 7.18 1.90
CA LEU A 132 -1.30 8.42 1.82
C LEU A 132 -2.72 8.26 2.38
N PRO A 133 -3.52 7.25 1.94
CA PRO A 133 -4.84 7.04 2.51
C PRO A 133 -4.81 6.63 3.98
N SER A 134 -3.87 5.76 4.36
CA SER A 134 -3.72 5.29 5.74
C SER A 134 -3.39 6.43 6.70
N GLY A 135 -2.46 7.31 6.31
CA GLY A 135 -2.07 8.48 7.09
C GLY A 135 -3.24 9.46 7.30
N ARG A 136 -4.06 9.69 6.25
CA ARG A 136 -5.25 10.53 6.34
C ARG A 136 -6.31 9.93 7.27
N LEU A 137 -6.63 8.65 7.11
CA LEU A 137 -7.60 7.97 7.97
C LEU A 137 -7.19 8.05 9.44
N ILE A 138 -5.90 7.80 9.75
CA ILE A 138 -5.38 7.90 11.11
C ILE A 138 -5.48 9.33 11.63
N SER A 139 -5.18 10.35 10.82
CA SER A 139 -5.25 11.75 11.25
C SER A 139 -6.66 12.20 11.60
N ILE A 140 -7.68 11.67 10.93
CA ILE A 140 -9.09 12.00 11.16
C ILE A 140 -9.64 11.25 12.38
N TRP A 141 -9.36 9.95 12.49
CA TRP A 141 -9.99 9.09 13.50
C TRP A 141 -9.21 9.05 14.82
N PHE A 142 -7.90 9.27 14.80
CA PHE A 142 -6.99 9.11 15.95
C PHE A 142 -6.17 10.34 16.26
N ALA A 143 -6.77 11.54 16.18
CA ALA A 143 -6.07 12.82 16.37
C ALA A 143 -5.22 12.88 17.66
N GLY A 144 -5.74 12.35 18.79
CA GLY A 144 -5.03 12.35 20.09
C GLY A 144 -3.95 11.26 20.23
N THR A 145 -3.93 10.24 19.38
CA THR A 145 -3.00 9.11 19.46
C THR A 145 -2.31 8.83 18.10
N ARG A 146 -2.25 9.85 17.25
CA ARG A 146 -1.77 9.77 15.87
C ARG A 146 -0.39 9.11 15.77
N GLY A 147 0.58 9.50 16.58
CA GLY A 147 1.93 8.93 16.55
C GLY A 147 1.96 7.43 16.87
N ARG A 148 1.21 7.01 17.89
CA ARG A 148 1.09 5.59 18.27
C ARG A 148 0.45 4.77 17.17
N MET A 149 -0.62 5.28 16.55
CA MET A 149 -1.31 4.59 15.46
C MET A 149 -0.46 4.51 14.20
N MET A 150 0.29 5.56 13.85
CA MET A 150 1.25 5.52 12.76
C MET A 150 2.35 4.49 13.01
N GLY A 151 2.84 4.37 14.25
CA GLY A 151 3.79 3.32 14.63
C GLY A 151 3.23 1.90 14.42
N ILE A 152 1.98 1.67 14.79
CA ILE A 152 1.30 0.37 14.58
C ILE A 152 1.17 0.06 13.09
N VAL A 153 0.78 1.03 12.26
CA VAL A 153 0.68 0.87 10.80
C VAL A 153 2.04 0.56 10.19
N THR A 154 3.09 1.29 10.60
CA THR A 154 4.45 1.04 10.11
C THR A 154 4.96 -0.34 10.52
N ALA A 155 4.69 -0.77 11.76
CA ALA A 155 5.01 -2.13 12.21
C ALA A 155 4.23 -3.19 11.40
N GLY A 156 2.95 -2.92 11.11
CA GLY A 156 2.12 -3.76 10.24
C GLY A 156 2.66 -3.86 8.82
N ASN A 157 3.15 -2.76 8.26
CA ASN A 157 3.78 -2.74 6.93
C ASN A 157 5.03 -3.63 6.88
N ASN A 158 5.89 -3.56 7.90
CA ASN A 158 7.09 -4.40 7.97
C ASN A 158 6.74 -5.89 8.20
N GLY A 159 5.75 -6.17 9.05
CA GLY A 159 5.24 -7.53 9.26
C GLY A 159 4.61 -8.12 7.98
N GLY A 160 3.83 -7.30 7.26
CA GLY A 160 3.30 -7.65 5.94
C GLY A 160 4.42 -7.94 4.95
N GLY A 161 5.49 -7.12 4.96
CA GLY A 161 6.67 -7.30 4.12
C GLY A 161 7.31 -8.68 4.32
N LEU A 162 7.62 -9.03 5.55
CA LEU A 162 8.22 -10.33 5.89
C LEU A 162 7.32 -11.51 5.50
N SER A 163 6.02 -11.39 5.75
CA SER A 163 5.04 -12.43 5.38
C SER A 163 5.00 -12.65 3.88
N MET A 164 5.10 -11.59 3.09
CA MET A 164 5.07 -11.68 1.62
C MET A 164 6.34 -12.29 1.05
N VAL A 165 7.50 -12.08 1.66
CA VAL A 165 8.74 -12.78 1.28
C VAL A 165 8.59 -14.28 1.48
N ALA A 166 8.11 -14.72 2.65
CA ALA A 166 7.90 -16.13 2.95
C ALA A 166 6.88 -16.78 1.99
N LEU A 167 5.75 -16.10 1.77
CA LEU A 167 4.70 -16.57 0.85
C LEU A 167 5.23 -16.68 -0.58
N SER A 168 5.92 -15.64 -1.09
CA SER A 168 6.46 -15.66 -2.44
C SER A 168 7.51 -16.75 -2.64
N THR A 169 8.41 -16.94 -1.67
CA THR A 169 9.40 -18.03 -1.73
C THR A 169 8.70 -19.38 -1.84
N PHE A 170 7.68 -19.62 -1.02
CA PHE A 170 6.90 -20.86 -1.06
C PHE A 170 6.17 -21.05 -2.41
N VAL A 171 5.45 -20.02 -2.88
CA VAL A 171 4.67 -20.13 -4.13
C VAL A 171 5.58 -20.26 -5.35
N VAL A 172 6.66 -19.47 -5.41
CA VAL A 172 7.61 -19.50 -6.52
C VAL A 172 8.31 -20.86 -6.59
N SER A 173 8.72 -21.44 -5.46
CA SER A 173 9.34 -22.77 -5.44
C SER A 173 8.39 -23.90 -5.79
N ALA A 174 7.08 -23.78 -5.49
CA ALA A 174 6.09 -24.81 -5.71
C ALA A 174 5.44 -24.75 -7.12
N ALA A 175 5.18 -23.54 -7.64
CA ALA A 175 4.37 -23.32 -8.83
C ALA A 175 4.97 -22.32 -9.83
N GLY A 176 6.18 -21.83 -9.56
CA GLY A 176 6.90 -20.89 -10.41
C GLY A 176 6.48 -19.41 -10.20
N TRP A 177 7.26 -18.53 -10.78
CA TRP A 177 7.12 -17.08 -10.59
C TRP A 177 5.82 -16.50 -11.16
N ARG A 178 5.28 -17.08 -12.26
CA ARG A 178 3.98 -16.66 -12.82
C ARG A 178 2.85 -16.85 -11.83
N ALA A 179 2.81 -17.99 -11.14
CA ALA A 179 1.85 -18.28 -10.10
C ALA A 179 2.02 -17.32 -8.88
N GLY A 180 3.25 -16.93 -8.57
CA GLY A 180 3.54 -15.93 -7.55
C GLY A 180 2.86 -14.59 -7.86
N TYR A 181 3.02 -14.07 -9.06
CA TYR A 181 2.39 -12.81 -9.47
C TYR A 181 0.86 -12.90 -9.56
N ILE A 182 0.30 -14.02 -10.02
CA ILE A 182 -1.16 -14.25 -10.01
C ILE A 182 -1.68 -14.26 -8.58
N THR A 183 -0.99 -14.93 -7.66
CA THR A 183 -1.35 -14.94 -6.24
C THR A 183 -1.40 -13.52 -5.68
N PHE A 184 -0.42 -12.68 -6.00
CA PHE A 184 -0.40 -11.28 -5.59
C PHE A 184 -1.57 -10.49 -6.19
N ALA A 185 -1.86 -10.67 -7.48
CA ALA A 185 -3.00 -10.02 -8.12
C ALA A 185 -4.32 -10.38 -7.44
N VAL A 186 -4.55 -11.67 -7.15
CA VAL A 186 -5.76 -12.15 -6.46
C VAL A 186 -5.87 -11.55 -5.06
N MET A 187 -4.78 -11.52 -4.30
CA MET A 187 -4.77 -10.94 -2.96
C MET A 187 -5.07 -9.44 -2.99
N ILE A 188 -4.50 -8.69 -3.94
CA ILE A 188 -4.75 -7.25 -4.09
C ILE A 188 -6.21 -6.99 -4.49
N VAL A 189 -6.78 -7.78 -5.39
CA VAL A 189 -8.21 -7.68 -5.75
C VAL A 189 -9.09 -7.94 -4.54
N PHE A 190 -8.80 -8.99 -3.76
CA PHE A 190 -9.55 -9.29 -2.53
C PHE A 190 -9.49 -8.13 -1.53
N ILE A 191 -8.30 -7.57 -1.30
CA ILE A 191 -8.12 -6.38 -0.45
C ILE A 191 -8.91 -5.19 -1.01
N GLY A 192 -8.89 -4.98 -2.34
CA GLY A 192 -9.64 -3.92 -3.01
C GLY A 192 -11.15 -4.04 -2.77
N ILE A 193 -11.69 -5.25 -2.79
CA ILE A 193 -13.09 -5.54 -2.46
C ILE A 193 -13.38 -5.21 -0.99
N LEU A 194 -12.50 -5.62 -0.06
CA LEU A 194 -12.67 -5.30 1.37
C LEU A 194 -12.62 -3.79 1.65
N VAL A 195 -11.81 -3.05 0.91
CA VAL A 195 -11.76 -1.58 1.01
C VAL A 195 -13.00 -0.93 0.42
N ALA A 196 -13.61 -1.51 -0.61
CA ALA A 196 -14.82 -1.01 -1.27
C ALA A 196 -16.09 -1.19 -0.42
N LEU A 197 -16.15 -2.22 0.44
CA LEU A 197 -17.26 -2.49 1.38
C LEU A 197 -17.21 -1.56 2.60
#